data_40263da9b40765dc8e5a2bec055e3723
#
_entry.id   40263da9b40765dc8e5a2bec055e3723
#
_cell.length_a   1.000
_cell.length_b   1.000
_cell.length_c   1.000
_cell.angle_alpha   90.00
_cell.angle_beta   90.00
_cell.angle_gamma   90.00
#
_symmetry.space_group_name_H-M   'P 1'
#
loop_
_entity.id
_entity.type
_entity.pdbx_description
1 polymer ?
#
loop_
_entity_poly.entity_id
_entity_poly.type
_entity_poly.pdbx_seq_one_letter_code
_entity_poly.pdbx_strand_id
1 'polypeptide(L)'
;MFQNAQAQVHVNVRLNVGTQPVWGPVGYDYVDYYYMPDIDVFYNVPRHQYIYLQSGHWIFASSLPSRYHSYDINRGYKVVVNEPTPYHNAAVYRTKYAGYKNNHGQEIIRNSHDSRYWENKNHPEHNKWKASQNSNGNGHGNGNGHKN
;
A
#
# COMPACT_ATOMS: atom_id res chain seq x y z
N MET A 1 22.24 -26.93 35.78
CA MET A 1 20.90 -26.34 35.51
C MET A 1 20.97 -25.63 34.20
N PHE A 2 20.47 -26.26 33.14
CA PHE A 2 20.34 -25.61 31.85
C PHE A 2 18.99 -24.94 31.80
N GLN A 3 18.98 -23.61 31.87
CA GLN A 3 17.79 -22.85 31.55
C GLN A 3 17.63 -22.83 30.06
N ASN A 4 16.62 -23.52 29.56
CA ASN A 4 16.12 -23.31 28.20
C ASN A 4 15.49 -21.92 28.15
N ALA A 5 16.29 -20.92 27.77
CA ALA A 5 15.74 -19.65 27.35
C ALA A 5 15.03 -19.88 26.01
N GLN A 6 13.74 -20.10 26.06
CA GLN A 6 12.91 -20.02 24.87
C GLN A 6 12.96 -18.55 24.42
N ALA A 7 13.74 -18.29 23.38
CA ALA A 7 13.66 -17.04 22.67
C ALA A 7 12.25 -16.94 22.11
N GLN A 8 11.43 -16.07 22.71
CA GLN A 8 10.18 -15.68 22.10
C GLN A 8 10.53 -14.94 20.81
N VAL A 9 10.36 -15.62 19.67
CA VAL A 9 10.40 -14.97 18.38
C VAL A 9 9.12 -14.14 18.30
N HIS A 10 9.19 -12.86 18.66
CA HIS A 10 8.17 -11.90 18.33
C HIS A 10 8.24 -11.67 16.81
N VAL A 11 7.47 -12.44 16.06
CA VAL A 11 7.22 -12.13 14.66
C VAL A 11 6.29 -10.92 14.66
N ASN A 12 6.87 -9.74 14.61
CA ASN A 12 6.12 -8.51 14.35
C ASN A 12 5.73 -8.54 12.87
N VAL A 13 4.57 -9.12 12.58
CA VAL A 13 3.97 -9.03 11.25
C VAL A 13 3.45 -7.60 11.09
N ARG A 14 4.16 -6.79 10.31
CA ARG A 14 3.68 -5.47 9.93
C ARG A 14 2.69 -5.63 8.80
N LEU A 15 1.52 -5.02 8.95
CA LEU A 15 0.47 -5.02 7.96
C LEU A 15 0.03 -3.57 7.74
N ASN A 16 -0.07 -3.15 6.48
CA ASN A 16 -0.61 -1.84 6.14
C ASN A 16 -1.52 -1.86 4.90
N VAL A 17 -2.17 -2.98 4.61
CA VAL A 17 -3.07 -3.12 3.47
C VAL A 17 -4.15 -2.04 3.45
N GLY A 18 -4.71 -1.71 4.62
CA GLY A 18 -5.77 -0.69 4.76
C GLY A 18 -5.33 0.73 4.43
N THR A 19 -4.04 1.03 4.42
CA THR A 19 -3.48 2.36 4.17
C THR A 19 -2.60 2.44 2.93
N GLN A 20 -2.37 1.34 2.24
CA GLN A 20 -1.71 1.36 0.94
C GLN A 20 -2.58 2.14 -0.05
N PRO A 21 -2.00 3.02 -0.88
CA PRO A 21 -2.77 3.70 -1.91
C PRO A 21 -3.37 2.68 -2.88
N VAL A 22 -4.60 2.94 -3.33
CA VAL A 22 -5.33 2.00 -4.20
C VAL A 22 -4.72 1.84 -5.59
N TRP A 23 -3.85 2.75 -5.99
CA TRP A 23 -3.03 2.63 -7.20
C TRP A 23 -1.80 1.74 -7.01
N GLY A 24 -1.52 1.29 -5.79
CA GLY A 24 -0.42 0.35 -5.49
C GLY A 24 -0.71 -1.06 -5.99
N PRO A 25 0.33 -1.86 -6.24
CA PRO A 25 0.18 -3.23 -6.69
C PRO A 25 -0.41 -4.13 -5.61
N VAL A 26 -1.14 -5.17 -6.03
CA VAL A 26 -1.63 -6.23 -5.16
C VAL A 26 -0.51 -7.19 -4.75
N GLY A 27 -0.74 -7.94 -3.67
CA GLY A 27 0.15 -9.04 -3.28
C GLY A 27 1.15 -8.70 -2.18
N TYR A 28 1.02 -7.53 -1.54
CA TYR A 28 1.94 -7.10 -0.48
C TYR A 28 1.17 -6.74 0.79
N ASP A 29 1.47 -7.43 1.87
CA ASP A 29 0.85 -7.17 3.17
C ASP A 29 1.38 -5.90 3.82
N TYR A 30 2.63 -5.54 3.51
CA TYR A 30 3.29 -4.34 4.02
C TYR A 30 4.14 -3.67 2.96
N VAL A 31 4.02 -2.36 2.86
CA VAL A 31 4.81 -1.52 1.95
C VAL A 31 5.27 -0.26 2.66
N ASP A 32 6.58 -0.03 2.70
CA ASP A 32 7.17 1.24 3.14
C ASP A 32 7.22 2.25 2.00
N TYR A 33 7.72 1.82 0.85
CA TYR A 33 7.93 2.67 -0.32
C TYR A 33 7.52 1.97 -1.60
N TYR A 34 7.11 2.77 -2.57
CA TYR A 34 7.11 2.38 -3.98
C TYR A 34 8.21 3.14 -4.72
N TYR A 35 8.81 2.50 -5.68
CA TYR A 35 9.63 3.15 -6.71
C TYR A 35 8.89 3.10 -8.05
N MET A 36 8.80 4.22 -8.72
CA MET A 36 8.10 4.39 -9.99
C MET A 36 9.13 4.59 -11.12
N PRO A 37 9.50 3.52 -11.85
CA PRO A 37 10.55 3.61 -12.87
C PRO A 37 10.28 4.60 -14.00
N ASP A 38 9.01 4.78 -14.39
CA ASP A 38 8.65 5.68 -15.49
C ASP A 38 9.03 7.14 -15.21
N ILE A 39 9.00 7.56 -13.96
CA ILE A 39 9.22 8.95 -13.57
C ILE A 39 10.36 9.14 -12.58
N ASP A 40 11.02 8.05 -12.17
CA ASP A 40 12.13 8.08 -11.18
C ASP A 40 11.73 8.76 -9.87
N VAL A 41 10.57 8.40 -9.33
CA VAL A 41 10.00 8.94 -8.10
C VAL A 41 9.78 7.83 -7.10
N PHE A 42 10.08 8.11 -5.84
CA PHE A 42 9.71 7.25 -4.71
C PHE A 42 8.43 7.77 -4.05
N TYR A 43 7.69 6.88 -3.43
CA TYR A 43 6.52 7.24 -2.62
C TYR A 43 6.61 6.55 -1.26
N ASN A 44 6.59 7.34 -0.20
CA ASN A 44 6.54 6.83 1.17
C ASN A 44 5.08 6.57 1.56
N VAL A 45 4.73 5.31 1.77
CA VAL A 45 3.35 4.90 2.06
C VAL A 45 2.87 5.41 3.42
N PRO A 46 3.59 5.19 4.55
CA PRO A 46 3.15 5.70 5.85
C PRO A 46 2.99 7.21 5.92
N ARG A 47 3.84 7.97 5.22
CA ARG A 47 3.85 9.44 5.26
C ARG A 47 3.03 10.09 4.15
N HIS A 48 2.55 9.31 3.17
CA HIS A 48 1.82 9.82 2.00
C HIS A 48 2.59 10.90 1.24
N GLN A 49 3.88 10.66 1.02
CA GLN A 49 4.78 11.63 0.39
C GLN A 49 5.44 11.07 -0.86
N TYR A 50 5.41 11.85 -1.93
CA TYR A 50 6.25 11.64 -3.10
C TYR A 50 7.64 12.21 -2.83
N ILE A 51 8.67 11.49 -3.26
CA ILE A 51 10.06 11.85 -3.03
C ILE A 51 10.76 11.83 -4.39
N TYR A 52 11.23 12.98 -4.82
CA TYR A 52 11.86 13.15 -6.13
C TYR A 52 13.00 14.14 -6.07
N LEU A 53 13.90 14.03 -7.05
CA LEU A 53 15.05 14.91 -7.17
C LEU A 53 14.70 16.14 -8.03
N GLN A 54 14.97 17.32 -7.51
CA GLN A 54 14.80 18.58 -8.23
C GLN A 54 16.01 19.49 -7.97
N SER A 55 16.70 19.89 -9.04
CA SER A 55 17.88 20.75 -8.95
C SER A 55 18.93 20.24 -7.93
N GLY A 56 19.18 18.93 -7.92
CA GLY A 56 20.14 18.29 -7.01
C GLY A 56 19.65 18.11 -5.57
N HIS A 57 18.41 18.48 -5.26
CA HIS A 57 17.83 18.35 -3.92
C HIS A 57 16.65 17.35 -3.90
N TRP A 58 16.58 16.56 -2.86
CA TRP A 58 15.43 15.68 -2.61
C TRP A 58 14.24 16.48 -2.08
N ILE A 59 13.14 16.39 -2.79
CA ILE A 59 11.87 17.05 -2.45
C ILE A 59 10.91 16.02 -1.90
N PHE A 60 10.25 16.36 -0.80
CA PHE A 60 9.20 15.57 -0.15
C PHE A 60 7.89 16.34 -0.28
N ALA A 61 6.94 15.81 -1.03
CA ALA A 61 5.71 16.52 -1.35
C ALA A 61 4.48 15.60 -1.30
N SER A 62 3.33 16.20 -1.01
CA SER A 62 2.05 15.48 -1.00
C SER A 62 1.47 15.20 -2.39
N SER A 63 2.05 15.81 -3.43
CA SER A 63 1.64 15.63 -4.81
C SER A 63 2.84 15.56 -5.74
N LEU A 64 2.64 14.95 -6.91
CA LEU A 64 3.66 14.94 -7.97
C LEU A 64 3.86 16.34 -8.53
N PRO A 65 5.10 16.69 -8.95
CA PRO A 65 5.34 17.98 -9.59
C PRO A 65 4.61 18.06 -10.94
N SER A 66 4.32 19.30 -11.36
CA SER A 66 3.52 19.57 -12.56
C SER A 66 4.10 18.97 -13.85
N ARG A 67 5.44 18.76 -13.90
CA ARG A 67 6.08 18.09 -15.05
C ARG A 67 5.59 16.65 -15.28
N TYR A 68 4.96 16.03 -14.28
CA TYR A 68 4.39 14.68 -14.38
C TYR A 68 2.85 14.68 -14.45
N HIS A 69 2.22 15.81 -14.81
CA HIS A 69 0.76 15.91 -14.87
C HIS A 69 0.09 14.90 -15.82
N SER A 70 0.80 14.44 -16.85
CA SER A 70 0.31 13.43 -17.79
C SER A 70 0.62 11.99 -17.37
N TYR A 71 1.34 11.79 -16.27
CA TYR A 71 1.63 10.46 -15.77
C TYR A 71 0.39 9.84 -15.13
N ASP A 72 0.00 8.65 -15.61
CA ASP A 72 -1.09 7.88 -15.04
C ASP A 72 -0.57 6.92 -13.97
N ILE A 73 -0.73 7.29 -12.71
CA ILE A 73 -0.26 6.51 -11.58
C ILE A 73 -0.95 5.14 -11.47
N ASN A 74 -2.15 4.99 -11.99
CA ASN A 74 -2.86 3.70 -11.98
C ASN A 74 -2.25 2.70 -12.97
N ARG A 75 -1.60 3.16 -14.02
CA ARG A 75 -1.03 2.32 -15.08
C ARG A 75 0.47 2.09 -14.94
N GLY A 76 1.20 3.08 -14.42
CA GLY A 76 2.64 2.99 -14.25
C GLY A 76 3.04 1.85 -13.32
N TYR A 77 4.17 1.22 -13.61
CA TYR A 77 4.70 0.15 -12.75
C TYR A 77 5.20 0.70 -11.43
N LYS A 78 4.88 0.03 -10.32
CA LYS A 78 5.38 0.34 -8.99
C LYS A 78 6.16 -0.84 -8.44
N VAL A 79 7.40 -0.58 -8.05
CA VAL A 79 8.27 -1.53 -7.35
C VAL A 79 8.10 -1.34 -5.86
N VAL A 80 7.80 -2.40 -5.13
CA VAL A 80 7.72 -2.37 -3.66
C VAL A 80 9.12 -2.39 -3.08
N VAL A 81 9.41 -1.44 -2.20
CA VAL A 81 10.71 -1.28 -1.54
C VAL A 81 10.50 -1.14 -0.04
N ASN A 82 10.96 -2.13 0.72
CA ASN A 82 10.88 -2.13 2.19
C ASN A 82 12.28 -1.94 2.80
N GLU A 83 13.00 -0.93 2.34
CA GLU A 83 14.30 -0.52 2.83
C GLU A 83 14.19 0.89 3.41
N PRO A 84 14.99 1.23 4.44
CA PRO A 84 15.03 2.59 4.96
C PRO A 84 15.66 3.54 3.93
N THR A 85 15.07 4.72 3.76
CA THR A 85 15.57 5.80 2.89
C THR A 85 16.10 5.34 1.51
N PRO A 86 15.28 4.61 0.70
CA PRO A 86 15.76 4.01 -0.55
C PRO A 86 16.21 5.05 -1.58
N TYR A 87 15.71 6.27 -1.51
CA TYR A 87 16.09 7.36 -2.41
C TYR A 87 17.55 7.76 -2.28
N HIS A 88 18.22 7.45 -1.17
CA HIS A 88 19.68 7.64 -1.05
C HIS A 88 20.46 6.73 -2.02
N ASN A 89 19.88 5.64 -2.47
CA ASN A 89 20.42 4.72 -3.46
C ASN A 89 19.67 4.76 -4.80
N ALA A 90 19.13 5.91 -5.16
CA ALA A 90 18.28 6.07 -6.34
C ALA A 90 18.91 5.56 -7.64
N ALA A 91 20.23 5.73 -7.81
CA ALA A 91 20.95 5.25 -8.98
C ALA A 91 20.88 3.72 -9.13
N VAL A 92 20.90 2.97 -8.03
CA VAL A 92 20.77 1.51 -8.01
C VAL A 92 19.38 1.09 -8.50
N TYR A 93 18.33 1.73 -8.01
CA TYR A 93 16.95 1.46 -8.42
C TYR A 93 16.71 1.81 -9.89
N ARG A 94 17.24 2.94 -10.33
CA ARG A 94 17.14 3.39 -11.71
C ARG A 94 17.72 2.38 -12.68
N THR A 95 18.88 1.82 -12.37
CA THR A 95 19.55 0.81 -13.19
C THR A 95 18.83 -0.53 -13.12
N LYS A 96 18.53 -1.00 -11.90
CA LYS A 96 17.94 -2.31 -11.66
C LYS A 96 16.55 -2.46 -12.30
N TYR A 97 15.75 -1.40 -12.26
CA TYR A 97 14.34 -1.43 -12.70
C TYR A 97 14.11 -0.69 -14.02
N ALA A 98 15.16 -0.38 -14.77
CA ALA A 98 15.03 0.26 -16.08
C ALA A 98 14.16 -0.52 -17.06
N GLY A 99 14.20 -1.85 -17.00
CA GLY A 99 13.38 -2.73 -17.85
C GLY A 99 11.87 -2.70 -17.56
N TYR A 100 11.47 -2.13 -16.44
CA TYR A 100 10.05 -1.99 -16.07
C TYR A 100 9.42 -0.68 -16.54
N LYS A 101 10.17 0.20 -17.13
CA LYS A 101 9.63 1.40 -17.78
C LYS A 101 8.65 0.99 -18.87
N ASN A 102 7.53 1.70 -18.97
CA ASN A 102 6.45 1.43 -19.92
C ASN A 102 5.77 0.07 -19.72
N ASN A 103 5.99 -0.62 -18.61
CA ASN A 103 5.22 -1.81 -18.25
C ASN A 103 3.92 -1.38 -17.58
N HIS A 104 2.77 -1.61 -18.23
CA HIS A 104 1.46 -1.18 -17.75
C HIS A 104 0.51 -2.34 -17.43
N GLY A 105 1.04 -3.54 -17.24
CA GLY A 105 0.26 -4.76 -16.98
C GLY A 105 0.10 -5.15 -15.51
N GLN A 106 0.57 -4.31 -14.58
CA GLN A 106 0.52 -4.64 -13.17
C GLN A 106 -0.90 -4.50 -12.60
N GLU A 107 -1.38 -5.53 -11.88
CA GLU A 107 -2.65 -5.46 -11.17
C GLU A 107 -2.53 -4.54 -9.95
N ILE A 108 -3.49 -3.63 -9.79
CA ILE A 108 -3.53 -2.67 -8.69
C ILE A 108 -4.67 -2.97 -7.72
N ILE A 109 -4.52 -2.49 -6.48
CA ILE A 109 -5.50 -2.69 -5.40
C ILE A 109 -6.89 -2.23 -5.80
N ARG A 110 -7.01 -1.08 -6.46
CA ARG A 110 -8.30 -0.50 -6.89
C ARG A 110 -9.16 -1.47 -7.70
N ASN A 111 -8.54 -2.29 -8.53
CA ASN A 111 -9.22 -3.21 -9.44
C ASN A 111 -9.31 -4.64 -8.89
N SER A 112 -8.78 -4.88 -7.69
CA SER A 112 -8.77 -6.20 -7.08
C SER A 112 -10.15 -6.59 -6.55
N HIS A 113 -10.56 -7.83 -6.84
CA HIS A 113 -11.75 -8.44 -6.27
C HIS A 113 -11.47 -9.21 -4.96
N ASP A 114 -10.23 -9.18 -4.48
CA ASP A 114 -9.85 -9.80 -3.22
C ASP A 114 -10.37 -8.96 -2.06
N SER A 115 -11.21 -9.56 -1.22
CA SER A 115 -11.87 -8.89 -0.10
C SER A 115 -10.91 -8.30 0.94
N ARG A 116 -9.68 -8.80 1.03
CA ARG A 116 -8.68 -8.21 1.94
C ARG A 116 -8.35 -6.75 1.64
N TYR A 117 -8.56 -6.28 0.39
CA TYR A 117 -8.35 -4.89 0.00
C TYR A 117 -9.57 -4.01 0.24
N TRP A 118 -10.74 -4.59 0.54
CA TRP A 118 -11.98 -3.83 0.72
C TRP A 118 -12.02 -3.06 2.04
N GLU A 119 -11.17 -3.41 3.00
CA GLU A 119 -10.98 -2.62 4.22
C GLU A 119 -10.34 -1.25 3.94
N ASN A 120 -9.65 -1.12 2.81
CA ASN A 120 -9.05 0.14 2.38
C ASN A 120 -10.15 1.15 2.05
N LYS A 121 -10.16 2.28 2.75
CA LYS A 121 -11.22 3.32 2.65
C LYS A 121 -11.38 3.88 1.24
N ASN A 122 -10.34 3.81 0.44
CA ASN A 122 -10.34 4.34 -0.93
C ASN A 122 -10.69 3.28 -1.98
N HIS A 123 -10.90 2.02 -1.55
CA HIS A 123 -11.32 0.96 -2.47
C HIS A 123 -12.78 1.15 -2.88
N PRO A 124 -13.13 0.94 -4.17
CA PRO A 124 -14.51 1.09 -4.64
C PRO A 124 -15.54 0.25 -3.87
N GLU A 125 -15.16 -0.93 -3.39
CA GLU A 125 -16.04 -1.84 -2.64
C GLU A 125 -16.08 -1.58 -1.13
N HIS A 126 -15.34 -0.58 -0.63
CA HIS A 126 -15.21 -0.35 0.81
C HIS A 126 -16.55 -0.14 1.52
N ASN A 127 -17.41 0.69 0.98
CA ASN A 127 -18.70 1.01 1.62
C ASN A 127 -19.61 -0.20 1.70
N LYS A 128 -19.64 -1.01 0.67
CA LYS A 128 -20.40 -2.26 0.62
C LYS A 128 -19.87 -3.29 1.61
N TRP A 129 -18.55 -3.41 1.68
CA TRP A 129 -17.88 -4.27 2.66
C TRP A 129 -18.19 -3.80 4.09
N LYS A 130 -18.09 -2.51 4.38
CA LYS A 130 -18.38 -1.93 5.68
C LYS A 130 -19.83 -2.20 6.12
N ALA A 131 -20.79 -2.07 5.21
CA ALA A 131 -22.19 -2.36 5.46
C ALA A 131 -22.41 -3.84 5.82
N SER A 132 -21.71 -4.77 5.16
CA SER A 132 -21.79 -6.20 5.46
C SER A 132 -21.19 -6.54 6.83
N GLN A 133 -20.16 -5.84 7.28
CA GLN A 133 -19.59 -6.02 8.62
C GLN A 133 -20.56 -5.57 9.72
N ASN A 134 -21.28 -4.48 9.51
CA ASN A 134 -22.25 -3.96 10.46
C ASN A 134 -23.49 -4.87 10.59
N SER A 135 -23.93 -5.52 9.53
CA SER A 135 -25.07 -6.46 9.57
C SER A 135 -24.73 -7.75 10.29
N ASN A 136 -23.49 -8.21 10.26
CA ASN A 136 -23.05 -9.39 11.00
C ASN A 136 -22.89 -9.14 12.51
N GLY A 137 -22.76 -7.89 12.94
CA GLY A 137 -22.68 -7.51 14.35
C GLY A 137 -24.02 -7.40 15.07
N ASN A 138 -25.14 -7.39 14.33
CA ASN A 138 -26.50 -7.21 14.87
C ASN A 138 -27.32 -8.51 14.89
N GLY A 139 -26.68 -9.65 14.81
CA GLY A 139 -27.32 -10.95 14.75
C GLY A 139 -27.79 -11.53 16.10
N HIS A 140 -27.91 -10.73 17.16
CA HIS A 140 -28.63 -11.15 18.37
C HIS A 140 -30.09 -10.71 18.24
N GLY A 141 -30.87 -11.56 17.66
CA GLY A 141 -32.31 -11.47 17.72
C GLY A 141 -32.75 -11.37 19.16
N ASN A 142 -33.34 -10.28 19.54
CA ASN A 142 -34.05 -10.14 20.78
C ASN A 142 -35.29 -11.03 20.71
N GLY A 143 -35.18 -12.24 21.21
CA GLY A 143 -36.29 -13.13 21.40
C GLY A 143 -37.14 -12.59 22.51
N ASN A 144 -38.05 -11.70 22.20
CA ASN A 144 -39.04 -11.26 23.13
C ASN A 144 -40.15 -12.33 23.19
N GLY A 145 -39.97 -13.26 24.10
CA GLY A 145 -41.02 -14.16 24.49
C GLY A 145 -42.14 -13.36 25.14
N HIS A 146 -43.20 -13.15 24.41
CA HIS A 146 -44.41 -12.63 24.99
C HIS A 146 -45.15 -13.76 25.73
N LYS A 147 -45.25 -13.64 27.03
CA LYS A 147 -46.12 -14.47 27.85
C LYS A 147 -47.41 -13.74 28.09
N ASN A 148 -48.48 -14.40 27.74
CA ASN A 148 -49.77 -14.24 28.39
C ASN A 148 -49.79 -15.01 29.69
#